data_e4519d83fb56feed777edbc977f1cdf5
#
_entry.id   e4519d83fb56feed777edbc977f1cdf5
#
_cell.length_a   1.000
_cell.length_b   1.000
_cell.length_c   1.000
_cell.angle_alpha   90.00
_cell.angle_beta   90.00
_cell.angle_gamma   90.00
#
_symmetry.space_group_name_H-M   'P 1'
#
loop_
_entity.id
_entity.type
_entity.pdbx_description
1 polymer ?
#
loop_
_entity_poly.entity_id
_entity_poly.type
_entity_poly.pdbx_seq_one_letter_code
_entity_poly.pdbx_strand_id
1 'polypeptide(L)'
;MSRAHYRHHHYHYDHVAWCYEWIARVFSFGAIPRVKASQTSMMKAGQRVLYVGVGTGEDALLAAREGVHVTCLDLSGAMLHRLRRRFAEEGIRAEIVEADIVDYDSDRPFDVVVANFVLNVFPEAAMREALRHIESLLSPEGVLLIADFTPPGQGLFERVIFPAYYRPINIAAWLLRLCALHPIYDYAREFPDAGLELVTRLSQSSQRHARTDVHSSRFYECIVAKPLRDRRE
;
A
#
# COMPACT_ATOMS: atom_id res chain seq x y z
N MET A 1 11.35 -15.04 14.24
CA MET A 1 12.41 -14.87 13.21
C MET A 1 13.09 -13.55 13.49
N SER A 2 14.44 -13.50 13.58
CA SER A 2 15.15 -12.27 13.94
C SER A 2 15.18 -11.28 12.76
N ARG A 3 15.31 -9.96 13.04
CA ARG A 3 15.54 -8.88 12.06
C ARG A 3 16.59 -9.25 10.99
N ALA A 4 17.63 -10.02 11.37
CA ALA A 4 18.69 -10.46 10.47
C ALA A 4 18.19 -11.44 9.38
N HIS A 5 17.16 -12.25 9.64
CA HIS A 5 16.66 -13.24 8.68
C HIS A 5 15.78 -12.60 7.59
N TYR A 6 15.10 -11.49 7.91
CA TYR A 6 14.27 -10.75 6.96
C TYR A 6 15.14 -9.96 5.96
N ARG A 7 16.26 -9.37 6.42
CA ARG A 7 17.20 -8.60 5.57
C ARG A 7 17.87 -9.42 4.46
N HIS A 8 17.89 -10.75 4.56
CA HIS A 8 18.52 -11.63 3.54
C HIS A 8 17.56 -12.11 2.44
N HIS A 9 16.28 -11.91 2.57
CA HIS A 9 15.31 -12.17 1.50
C HIS A 9 15.03 -10.88 0.73
N HIS A 10 16.02 -10.38 -0.02
CA HIS A 10 15.79 -9.38 -1.05
C HIS A 10 14.85 -9.98 -2.11
N TYR A 11 13.58 -9.65 -2.02
CA TYR A 11 12.63 -9.93 -3.10
C TYR A 11 13.04 -9.06 -4.29
N HIS A 12 13.51 -9.70 -5.38
CA HIS A 12 14.07 -9.01 -6.53
C HIS A 12 12.96 -8.48 -7.45
N TYR A 13 12.26 -7.43 -7.03
CA TYR A 13 11.32 -6.70 -7.89
C TYR A 13 11.99 -6.09 -9.13
N ASP A 14 13.31 -5.94 -9.12
CA ASP A 14 14.06 -5.35 -10.22
C ASP A 14 13.85 -6.10 -11.55
N HIS A 15 13.73 -7.43 -11.50
CA HIS A 15 13.55 -8.26 -12.71
C HIS A 15 12.16 -8.11 -13.33
N VAL A 16 11.14 -7.72 -12.58
CA VAL A 16 9.75 -7.58 -13.05
C VAL A 16 9.27 -6.14 -13.09
N ALA A 17 10.11 -5.19 -12.69
CA ALA A 17 9.78 -3.77 -12.68
C ALA A 17 9.22 -3.26 -14.02
N TRP A 18 9.67 -3.84 -15.14
CA TRP A 18 9.26 -3.44 -16.49
C TRP A 18 7.84 -3.87 -16.87
N CYS A 19 7.32 -4.96 -16.29
CA CYS A 19 6.00 -5.50 -16.62
C CYS A 19 5.02 -5.52 -15.42
N TYR A 20 5.49 -5.13 -14.22
CA TYR A 20 4.71 -5.23 -12.99
C TYR A 20 3.35 -4.51 -13.09
N GLU A 21 3.31 -3.26 -13.56
CA GLU A 21 2.08 -2.50 -13.72
C GLU A 21 1.11 -3.16 -14.72
N TRP A 22 1.66 -3.66 -15.83
CA TRP A 22 0.85 -4.34 -16.83
C TRP A 22 0.25 -5.62 -16.26
N ILE A 23 1.04 -6.42 -15.54
CA ILE A 23 0.59 -7.62 -14.86
C ILE A 23 -0.48 -7.26 -13.82
N ALA A 24 -0.23 -6.31 -12.93
CA ALA A 24 -1.18 -5.87 -11.92
C ALA A 24 -2.50 -5.36 -12.55
N ARG A 25 -2.42 -4.59 -13.63
CA ARG A 25 -3.60 -4.07 -14.36
C ARG A 25 -4.41 -5.19 -15.01
N VAL A 26 -3.75 -6.13 -15.68
CA VAL A 26 -4.41 -7.25 -16.37
C VAL A 26 -5.05 -8.20 -15.36
N PHE A 27 -4.30 -8.65 -14.35
CA PHE A 27 -4.82 -9.59 -13.34
C PHE A 27 -5.92 -8.99 -12.46
N SER A 28 -5.89 -7.68 -12.21
CA SER A 28 -6.94 -7.01 -11.41
C SER A 28 -8.09 -6.47 -12.26
N PHE A 29 -8.09 -6.68 -13.58
CA PHE A 29 -9.04 -6.02 -14.49
C PHE A 29 -9.09 -4.50 -14.25
N GLY A 30 -7.95 -3.88 -13.95
CA GLY A 30 -7.82 -2.46 -13.65
C GLY A 30 -8.35 -2.03 -12.27
N ALA A 31 -8.69 -2.96 -11.37
CA ALA A 31 -9.18 -2.61 -10.03
C ALA A 31 -8.07 -2.02 -9.15
N ILE A 32 -6.85 -2.57 -9.20
CA ILE A 32 -5.71 -2.06 -8.43
C ILE A 32 -5.43 -0.58 -8.73
N PRO A 33 -5.22 -0.14 -9.98
CA PRO A 33 -5.03 1.27 -10.28
C PRO A 33 -6.20 2.16 -9.82
N ARG A 34 -7.45 1.70 -9.94
CA ARG A 34 -8.62 2.47 -9.50
C ARG A 34 -8.67 2.67 -7.99
N VAL A 35 -8.42 1.61 -7.20
CA VAL A 35 -8.39 1.70 -5.74
C VAL A 35 -7.28 2.65 -5.29
N LYS A 36 -6.10 2.55 -5.86
CA LYS A 36 -4.97 3.45 -5.59
C LYS A 36 -5.31 4.90 -5.95
N ALA A 37 -5.85 5.14 -7.14
CA ALA A 37 -6.23 6.48 -7.59
C ALA A 37 -7.35 7.12 -6.73
N SER A 38 -8.27 6.32 -6.18
CA SER A 38 -9.34 6.83 -5.32
C SER A 38 -8.84 7.49 -4.03
N GLN A 39 -7.65 7.12 -3.57
CA GLN A 39 -7.03 7.70 -2.37
C GLN A 39 -6.59 9.16 -2.58
N THR A 40 -6.29 9.58 -3.81
CA THR A 40 -5.87 10.96 -4.10
C THR A 40 -6.93 11.97 -3.69
N SER A 41 -8.22 11.63 -3.80
CA SER A 41 -9.33 12.49 -3.34
C SER A 41 -9.40 12.69 -1.81
N MET A 42 -8.65 11.89 -1.04
CA MET A 42 -8.56 12.00 0.42
C MET A 42 -7.39 12.90 0.85
N MET A 43 -6.61 13.39 -0.10
CA MET A 43 -5.46 14.25 0.13
C MET A 43 -5.78 15.68 -0.27
N LYS A 44 -5.03 16.65 0.29
CA LYS A 44 -5.18 18.08 -0.01
C LYS A 44 -3.84 18.66 -0.47
N ALA A 45 -3.89 19.61 -1.37
CA ALA A 45 -2.70 20.36 -1.77
C ALA A 45 -1.96 20.92 -0.53
N GLY A 46 -0.64 20.84 -0.57
CA GLY A 46 0.24 21.27 0.52
C GLY A 46 0.46 20.24 1.63
N GLN A 47 -0.31 19.14 1.69
CA GLN A 47 -0.04 18.05 2.64
C GLN A 47 1.26 17.32 2.31
N ARG A 48 1.93 16.86 3.35
CA ARG A 48 3.09 15.96 3.25
C ARG A 48 2.62 14.51 3.24
N VAL A 49 2.92 13.80 2.18
CA VAL A 49 2.48 12.42 1.97
C VAL A 49 3.67 11.50 1.75
N LEU A 50 3.78 10.45 2.54
CA LEU A 50 4.75 9.37 2.36
C LEU A 50 4.09 8.20 1.63
N TYR A 51 4.66 7.78 0.51
CA TYR A 51 4.31 6.54 -0.19
C TYR A 51 5.32 5.46 0.16
N VAL A 52 4.89 4.41 0.86
CA VAL A 52 5.68 3.26 1.27
C VAL A 52 5.53 2.13 0.26
N GLY A 53 6.65 1.60 -0.24
CA GLY A 53 6.63 0.61 -1.32
C GLY A 53 5.98 1.18 -2.57
N VAL A 54 6.42 2.39 -2.95
CA VAL A 54 5.79 3.18 -4.02
C VAL A 54 5.77 2.46 -5.37
N GLY A 55 6.71 1.56 -5.62
CA GLY A 55 6.87 0.87 -6.90
C GLY A 55 7.10 1.86 -8.04
N THR A 56 6.30 1.76 -9.08
CA THR A 56 6.37 2.66 -10.24
C THR A 56 5.71 4.01 -10.02
N GLY A 57 4.96 4.20 -8.92
CA GLY A 57 4.49 5.48 -8.39
C GLY A 57 3.45 6.21 -9.22
N GLU A 58 2.60 5.49 -9.95
CA GLU A 58 1.51 6.11 -10.73
C GLU A 58 0.56 6.92 -9.84
N ASP A 59 0.21 6.37 -8.67
CA ASP A 59 -0.63 7.01 -7.65
C ASP A 59 0.07 8.20 -6.96
N ALA A 60 1.37 8.08 -6.67
CA ALA A 60 2.15 9.17 -6.11
C ALA A 60 2.27 10.35 -7.09
N LEU A 61 2.42 10.06 -8.37
CA LEU A 61 2.46 11.08 -9.42
C LEU A 61 1.11 11.79 -9.56
N LEU A 62 -0.01 11.06 -9.49
CA LEU A 62 -1.34 11.67 -9.48
C LEU A 62 -1.53 12.61 -8.29
N ALA A 63 -1.12 12.20 -7.08
CA ALA A 63 -1.18 13.07 -5.90
C ALA A 63 -0.30 14.31 -6.04
N ALA A 64 0.91 14.16 -6.58
CA ALA A 64 1.82 15.28 -6.79
C ALA A 64 1.27 16.32 -7.79
N ARG A 65 0.55 15.88 -8.83
CA ARG A 65 -0.16 16.78 -9.78
C ARG A 65 -1.23 17.63 -9.10
N GLU A 66 -1.86 17.10 -8.05
CA GLU A 66 -2.84 17.83 -7.22
C GLU A 66 -2.19 18.74 -6.16
N GLY A 67 -0.87 18.96 -6.23
CA GLY A 67 -0.15 19.86 -5.34
C GLY A 67 0.24 19.27 -3.98
N VAL A 68 0.22 17.94 -3.86
CA VAL A 68 0.67 17.23 -2.66
C VAL A 68 2.20 17.15 -2.64
N HIS A 69 2.83 17.36 -1.49
CA HIS A 69 4.26 17.17 -1.29
C HIS A 69 4.56 15.69 -1.04
N VAL A 70 5.01 14.98 -2.06
CA VAL A 70 5.23 13.53 -1.98
C VAL A 70 6.68 13.17 -1.65
N THR A 71 6.82 12.23 -0.70
CA THR A 71 8.04 11.46 -0.43
C THR A 71 7.75 10.02 -0.85
N CYS A 72 8.61 9.45 -1.69
CA CYS A 72 8.45 8.12 -2.26
C CYS A 72 9.53 7.18 -1.73
N LEU A 73 9.14 6.11 -1.04
CA LEU A 73 10.03 5.14 -0.44
C LEU A 73 9.84 3.76 -1.08
N ASP A 74 10.94 3.14 -1.49
CA ASP A 74 10.96 1.75 -1.99
C ASP A 74 12.33 1.11 -1.77
N LEU A 75 12.38 -0.21 -1.71
CA LEU A 75 13.63 -0.98 -1.65
C LEU A 75 14.24 -1.24 -3.03
N SER A 76 13.44 -1.14 -4.10
CA SER A 76 13.88 -1.42 -5.47
C SER A 76 14.46 -0.18 -6.15
N GLY A 77 15.77 -0.13 -6.29
CA GLY A 77 16.46 0.92 -7.05
C GLY A 77 15.98 1.02 -8.49
N ALA A 78 15.61 -0.11 -9.13
CA ALA A 78 15.07 -0.13 -10.50
C ALA A 78 13.69 0.53 -10.58
N MET A 79 12.81 0.30 -9.60
CA MET A 79 11.51 0.98 -9.50
C MET A 79 11.70 2.48 -9.32
N LEU A 80 12.55 2.88 -8.37
CA LEU A 80 12.86 4.28 -8.08
C LEU A 80 13.52 5.01 -9.26
N HIS A 81 14.36 4.33 -10.04
CA HIS A 81 14.94 4.91 -11.25
C HIS A 81 13.84 5.27 -12.28
N ARG A 82 12.86 4.40 -12.48
CA ARG A 82 11.71 4.66 -13.36
C ARG A 82 10.83 5.78 -12.82
N LEU A 83 10.61 5.79 -11.52
CA LEU A 83 9.84 6.82 -10.83
C LEU A 83 10.50 8.19 -11.03
N ARG A 84 11.81 8.33 -10.77
CA ARG A 84 12.56 9.59 -10.97
C ARG A 84 12.41 10.10 -12.39
N ARG A 85 12.50 9.20 -13.39
CA ARG A 85 12.32 9.58 -14.78
C ARG A 85 10.93 10.13 -15.06
N ARG A 86 9.85 9.46 -14.58
CA ARG A 86 8.46 9.91 -14.73
C ARG A 86 8.24 11.30 -14.11
N PHE A 87 8.72 11.52 -12.89
CA PHE A 87 8.59 12.80 -12.23
C PHE A 87 9.36 13.92 -12.97
N ALA A 88 10.56 13.60 -13.49
CA ALA A 88 11.36 14.55 -14.27
C ALA A 88 10.70 14.89 -15.62
N GLU A 89 10.12 13.92 -16.32
CA GLU A 89 9.38 14.12 -17.57
C GLU A 89 8.20 15.09 -17.41
N GLU A 90 7.60 15.13 -16.21
CA GLU A 90 6.49 16.03 -15.88
C GLU A 90 6.91 17.33 -15.16
N GLY A 91 8.20 17.50 -14.90
CA GLY A 91 8.71 18.66 -14.18
C GLY A 91 8.26 18.73 -12.70
N ILE A 92 7.79 17.62 -12.14
CA ILE A 92 7.31 17.54 -10.76
C ILE A 92 8.48 17.17 -9.84
N ARG A 93 8.57 17.87 -8.70
CA ARG A 93 9.57 17.56 -7.66
C ARG A 93 8.98 16.63 -6.61
N ALA A 94 9.75 15.59 -6.27
CA ALA A 94 9.44 14.67 -5.19
C ALA A 94 10.74 14.24 -4.48
N GLU A 95 10.64 13.93 -3.22
CA GLU A 95 11.69 13.22 -2.49
C GLU A 95 11.60 11.72 -2.82
N ILE A 96 12.69 11.11 -3.28
CA ILE A 96 12.70 9.71 -3.71
C ILE A 96 13.85 9.00 -3.01
N VAL A 97 13.50 8.11 -2.06
CA VAL A 97 14.40 7.48 -1.11
C VAL A 97 14.41 5.97 -1.31
N GLU A 98 15.62 5.39 -1.40
CA GLU A 98 15.82 3.95 -1.40
C GLU A 98 16.12 3.50 0.04
N ALA A 99 15.12 2.97 0.72
CA ALA A 99 15.26 2.47 2.10
C ALA A 99 14.14 1.49 2.47
N ASP A 100 14.38 0.69 3.51
CA ASP A 100 13.33 -0.08 4.18
C ASP A 100 12.47 0.87 5.04
N ILE A 101 11.16 0.62 5.06
CA ILE A 101 10.25 1.43 5.88
C ILE A 101 10.63 1.40 7.36
N VAL A 102 11.10 0.30 7.89
CA VAL A 102 11.47 0.17 9.31
C VAL A 102 12.78 0.85 9.68
N ASP A 103 13.58 1.23 8.69
CA ASP A 103 14.85 1.96 8.87
C ASP A 103 14.74 3.44 8.42
N TYR A 104 13.60 3.84 7.82
CA TYR A 104 13.38 5.21 7.35
C TYR A 104 12.94 6.11 8.50
N ASP A 105 13.50 7.29 8.59
CA ASP A 105 13.12 8.30 9.57
C ASP A 105 12.89 9.66 8.89
N SER A 106 12.18 10.56 9.55
CA SER A 106 11.87 11.88 9.03
C SER A 106 11.85 12.92 10.15
N ASP A 107 12.50 14.07 9.90
CA ASP A 107 12.54 15.18 10.86
C ASP A 107 11.17 15.82 11.12
N ARG A 108 10.20 15.57 10.27
CA ARG A 108 8.85 16.11 10.40
C ARG A 108 7.81 15.04 10.07
N PRO A 109 6.72 14.98 10.84
CA PRO A 109 5.67 13.99 10.60
C PRO A 109 4.96 14.20 9.27
N PHE A 110 4.30 13.16 8.79
CA PHE A 110 3.48 13.17 7.58
C PHE A 110 2.00 13.33 7.91
N ASP A 111 1.28 14.08 7.08
CA ASP A 111 -0.18 14.21 7.16
C ASP A 111 -0.87 12.94 6.66
N VAL A 112 -0.25 12.26 5.69
CA VAL A 112 -0.76 11.00 5.14
C VAL A 112 0.41 10.05 4.90
N VAL A 113 0.24 8.79 5.28
CA VAL A 113 1.10 7.69 4.84
C VAL A 113 0.27 6.74 3.98
N VAL A 114 0.79 6.37 2.83
CA VAL A 114 0.15 5.45 1.87
C VAL A 114 0.97 4.17 1.79
N ALA A 115 0.35 3.02 2.07
CA ALA A 115 0.97 1.70 2.01
C ALA A 115 0.11 0.75 1.15
N ASN A 116 0.26 0.86 -0.18
CA ASN A 116 -0.56 0.14 -1.14
C ASN A 116 0.11 -1.13 -1.63
N PHE A 117 -0.50 -2.31 -1.35
CA PHE A 117 -0.01 -3.62 -1.80
C PHE A 117 1.45 -3.90 -1.41
N VAL A 118 1.90 -3.35 -0.29
CA VAL A 118 3.26 -3.53 0.24
C VAL A 118 3.27 -4.30 1.55
N LEU A 119 2.30 -4.06 2.43
CA LEU A 119 2.26 -4.72 3.74
C LEU A 119 1.96 -6.23 3.63
N ASN A 120 1.24 -6.63 2.59
CA ASN A 120 0.92 -8.03 2.30
C ASN A 120 2.11 -8.87 1.82
N VAL A 121 3.23 -8.24 1.45
CA VAL A 121 4.45 -8.97 1.06
C VAL A 121 5.36 -9.28 2.25
N PHE A 122 5.10 -8.67 3.41
CA PHE A 122 5.86 -8.92 4.63
C PHE A 122 5.37 -10.16 5.37
N PRO A 123 6.25 -10.91 6.03
CA PRO A 123 5.83 -11.83 7.09
C PRO A 123 5.11 -11.07 8.21
N GLU A 124 4.17 -11.73 8.91
CA GLU A 124 3.29 -11.10 9.91
C GLU A 124 4.04 -10.25 10.95
N ALA A 125 5.16 -10.75 11.49
CA ALA A 125 5.94 -10.00 12.48
C ALA A 125 6.55 -8.71 11.90
N ALA A 126 7.03 -8.75 10.65
CA ALA A 126 7.58 -7.59 9.97
C ALA A 126 6.48 -6.59 9.56
N MET A 127 5.32 -7.09 9.15
CA MET A 127 4.14 -6.25 8.87
C MET A 127 3.70 -5.48 10.12
N ARG A 128 3.64 -6.13 11.29
CA ARG A 128 3.33 -5.47 12.57
C ARG A 128 4.38 -4.43 12.96
N GLU A 129 5.67 -4.73 12.72
CA GLU A 129 6.77 -3.77 12.94
C GLU A 129 6.63 -2.57 12.03
N ALA A 130 6.37 -2.78 10.74
CA ALA A 130 6.13 -1.72 9.76
C ALA A 130 4.93 -0.84 10.14
N LEU A 131 3.81 -1.44 10.60
CA LEU A 131 2.63 -0.67 11.04
C LEU A 131 2.94 0.25 12.22
N ARG A 132 3.67 -0.25 13.25
CA ARG A 132 4.10 0.57 14.39
C ARG A 132 5.03 1.71 13.98
N HIS A 133 5.94 1.41 13.04
CA HIS A 133 6.85 2.43 12.56
C HIS A 133 6.13 3.48 11.70
N ILE A 134 5.20 3.07 10.85
CA ILE A 134 4.34 3.98 10.08
C ILE A 134 3.54 4.90 11.01
N GLU A 135 3.00 4.36 12.12
CA GLU A 135 2.30 5.18 13.11
C GLU A 135 3.20 6.29 13.66
N SER A 136 4.45 5.98 14.02
CA SER A 136 5.41 6.96 14.54
C SER A 136 5.80 8.06 13.55
N LEU A 137 5.62 7.84 12.25
CA LEU A 137 5.87 8.82 11.19
C LEU A 137 4.67 9.74 10.93
N LEU A 138 3.47 9.39 11.42
CA LEU A 138 2.26 10.19 11.22
C LEU A 138 2.21 11.38 12.18
N SER A 139 1.63 12.49 11.70
CA SER A 139 1.22 13.57 12.58
C SER A 139 0.04 13.10 13.47
N PRO A 140 -0.21 13.77 14.62
CA PRO A 140 -1.34 13.41 15.50
C PRO A 140 -2.71 13.37 14.82
N GLU A 141 -2.90 14.18 13.77
CA GLU A 141 -4.12 14.22 12.94
C GLU A 141 -3.93 13.51 11.60
N GLY A 142 -2.78 12.85 11.42
CA GLY A 142 -2.43 12.16 10.19
C GLY A 142 -3.26 10.91 9.96
N VAL A 143 -3.25 10.43 8.72
CA VAL A 143 -3.98 9.22 8.35
C VAL A 143 -3.09 8.23 7.60
N LEU A 144 -3.30 6.95 7.87
CA LEU A 144 -2.74 5.85 7.10
C LEU A 144 -3.78 5.38 6.09
N LEU A 145 -3.40 5.34 4.82
CA LEU A 145 -4.20 4.79 3.73
C LEU A 145 -3.57 3.48 3.25
N ILE A 146 -4.35 2.40 3.25
CA ILE A 146 -3.93 1.10 2.75
C ILE A 146 -4.89 0.66 1.65
N ALA A 147 -4.37 0.36 0.46
CA ALA A 147 -5.11 -0.42 -0.53
C ALA A 147 -4.52 -1.83 -0.58
N ASP A 148 -5.36 -2.85 -0.41
CA ASP A 148 -4.92 -4.23 -0.39
C ASP A 148 -6.07 -5.20 -0.71
N PHE A 149 -5.77 -6.50 -0.70
CA PHE A 149 -6.76 -7.55 -0.84
C PHE A 149 -7.72 -7.55 0.36
N THR A 150 -9.01 -7.63 0.07
CA THR A 150 -10.04 -7.77 1.10
C THR A 150 -9.91 -9.13 1.79
N PRO A 151 -9.85 -9.19 3.14
CA PRO A 151 -9.92 -10.46 3.85
C PRO A 151 -11.16 -11.25 3.47
N PRO A 152 -11.05 -12.57 3.22
CA PRO A 152 -12.19 -13.37 2.80
C PRO A 152 -13.26 -13.43 3.90
N GLY A 153 -14.49 -13.08 3.54
CA GLY A 153 -15.66 -13.23 4.40
C GLY A 153 -16.10 -14.69 4.58
N GLN A 154 -17.26 -14.88 5.23
CA GLN A 154 -17.78 -16.23 5.54
C GLN A 154 -18.69 -16.82 4.45
N GLY A 155 -18.98 -16.08 3.40
CA GLY A 155 -19.85 -16.50 2.31
C GLY A 155 -19.24 -17.60 1.42
N LEU A 156 -20.10 -18.26 0.62
CA LEU A 156 -19.65 -19.28 -0.32
C LEU A 156 -18.69 -18.73 -1.38
N PHE A 157 -18.93 -17.50 -1.82
CA PHE A 157 -18.05 -16.80 -2.77
C PHE A 157 -16.64 -16.63 -2.19
N GLU A 158 -16.55 -16.15 -0.96
CA GLU A 158 -15.28 -15.89 -0.27
C GLU A 158 -14.53 -17.19 0.06
N ARG A 159 -15.27 -18.27 0.31
CA ARG A 159 -14.66 -19.58 0.63
C ARG A 159 -14.14 -20.33 -0.59
N VAL A 160 -14.72 -20.13 -1.77
CA VAL A 160 -14.41 -20.90 -2.98
C VAL A 160 -13.77 -20.03 -4.05
N ILE A 161 -14.45 -18.96 -4.45
CA ILE A 161 -14.05 -18.13 -5.62
C ILE A 161 -12.80 -17.32 -5.28
N PHE A 162 -12.76 -16.70 -4.10
CA PHE A 162 -11.65 -15.87 -3.70
C PHE A 162 -10.32 -16.66 -3.60
N PRO A 163 -10.25 -17.82 -2.92
CA PRO A 163 -9.02 -18.63 -2.91
C PRO A 163 -8.63 -19.15 -4.31
N ALA A 164 -9.61 -19.48 -5.14
CA ALA A 164 -9.35 -19.92 -6.52
C ALA A 164 -8.73 -18.80 -7.38
N TYR A 165 -9.06 -17.54 -7.10
CA TYR A 165 -8.45 -16.37 -7.75
C TYR A 165 -7.08 -16.02 -7.14
N TYR A 166 -7.02 -15.91 -5.81
CA TYR A 166 -5.83 -15.40 -5.10
C TYR A 166 -4.67 -16.39 -5.04
N ARG A 167 -4.96 -17.68 -4.78
CA ARG A 167 -3.89 -18.70 -4.60
C ARG A 167 -2.97 -18.84 -5.81
N PRO A 168 -3.46 -18.95 -7.06
CA PRO A 168 -2.57 -19.01 -8.22
C PRO A 168 -1.67 -17.79 -8.36
N ILE A 169 -2.19 -16.58 -8.06
CA ILE A 169 -1.43 -15.33 -8.11
C ILE A 169 -0.33 -15.34 -7.04
N ASN A 170 -0.69 -15.73 -5.81
CA ASN A 170 0.24 -15.81 -4.69
C ASN A 170 1.35 -16.86 -4.94
N ILE A 171 0.98 -18.05 -5.47
CA ILE A 171 1.94 -19.09 -5.85
C ILE A 171 2.86 -18.62 -6.98
N ALA A 172 2.32 -17.96 -8.00
CA ALA A 172 3.12 -17.41 -9.09
C ALA A 172 4.10 -16.34 -8.57
N ALA A 173 3.63 -15.43 -7.72
CA ALA A 173 4.48 -14.41 -7.09
C ALA A 173 5.58 -15.04 -6.22
N TRP A 174 5.27 -16.10 -5.47
CA TRP A 174 6.26 -16.85 -4.69
C TRP A 174 7.29 -17.56 -5.58
N LEU A 175 6.85 -18.24 -6.65
CA LEU A 175 7.75 -18.89 -7.62
C LEU A 175 8.69 -17.90 -8.30
N LEU A 176 8.19 -16.69 -8.58
CA LEU A 176 8.97 -15.59 -9.13
C LEU A 176 9.81 -14.85 -8.05
N ARG A 177 9.78 -15.32 -6.80
CA ARG A 177 10.48 -14.72 -5.65
C ARG A 177 10.11 -13.26 -5.39
N LEU A 178 8.88 -12.86 -5.69
CA LEU A 178 8.37 -11.51 -5.45
C LEU A 178 7.90 -11.31 -4.02
N CYS A 179 7.33 -12.35 -3.39
CA CYS A 179 6.85 -12.29 -2.01
C CYS A 179 6.90 -13.67 -1.35
N ALA A 180 6.75 -13.72 -0.01
CA ALA A 180 6.51 -14.95 0.72
C ALA A 180 5.08 -15.46 0.49
N LEU A 181 4.84 -16.75 0.71
CA LEU A 181 3.47 -17.29 0.85
C LEU A 181 2.94 -16.92 2.23
N HIS A 182 1.96 -16.04 2.28
CA HIS A 182 1.34 -15.63 3.54
C HIS A 182 -0.18 -15.42 3.36
N PRO A 183 -0.97 -15.46 4.44
CA PRO A 183 -2.39 -15.16 4.39
C PRO A 183 -2.61 -13.66 4.09
N ILE A 184 -3.82 -13.33 3.63
CA ILE A 184 -4.27 -11.95 3.54
C ILE A 184 -4.51 -11.44 4.95
N TYR A 185 -3.94 -10.31 5.28
CA TYR A 185 -4.04 -9.71 6.62
C TYR A 185 -5.36 -8.96 6.79
N ASP A 186 -5.97 -9.11 7.98
CA ASP A 186 -7.01 -8.22 8.45
C ASP A 186 -6.37 -7.10 9.27
N TYR A 187 -5.88 -6.07 8.60
CA TYR A 187 -5.14 -4.96 9.22
C TYR A 187 -5.88 -4.31 10.39
N ALA A 188 -7.22 -4.26 10.34
CA ALA A 188 -7.97 -3.65 11.43
C ALA A 188 -7.83 -4.40 12.77
N ARG A 189 -7.47 -5.67 12.75
CA ARG A 189 -7.16 -6.43 13.97
C ARG A 189 -5.78 -6.11 14.51
N GLU A 190 -4.87 -5.68 13.64
CA GLU A 190 -3.49 -5.37 13.99
C GLU A 190 -3.31 -3.91 14.44
N PHE A 191 -4.23 -3.03 14.06
CA PHE A 191 -4.14 -1.59 14.34
C PHE A 191 -4.01 -1.24 15.83
N PRO A 192 -4.80 -1.82 16.77
CA PRO A 192 -4.66 -1.47 18.18
C PRO A 192 -3.27 -1.73 18.75
N ASP A 193 -2.63 -2.84 18.35
CA ASP A 193 -1.26 -3.20 18.77
C ASP A 193 -0.19 -2.33 18.11
N ALA A 194 -0.55 -1.61 17.06
CA ALA A 194 0.31 -0.67 16.36
C ALA A 194 0.06 0.80 16.75
N GLY A 195 -0.83 1.08 17.71
CA GLY A 195 -1.16 2.45 18.08
C GLY A 195 -2.09 3.15 17.08
N LEU A 196 -2.82 2.38 16.27
CA LEU A 196 -3.72 2.89 15.24
C LEU A 196 -5.17 2.51 15.55
N GLU A 197 -6.12 3.30 15.05
CA GLU A 197 -7.54 2.94 15.04
C GLU A 197 -8.12 3.00 13.62
N LEU A 198 -9.05 2.08 13.34
CA LEU A 198 -9.76 2.04 12.07
C LEU A 198 -10.76 3.21 11.99
N VAL A 199 -10.62 4.05 10.96
CA VAL A 199 -11.60 5.10 10.65
C VAL A 199 -12.70 4.55 9.75
N THR A 200 -12.32 3.91 8.64
CA THR A 200 -13.29 3.34 7.69
C THR A 200 -12.64 2.29 6.79
N ARG A 201 -13.47 1.40 6.26
CA ARG A 201 -13.16 0.51 5.14
C ARG A 201 -14.03 0.89 3.94
N LEU A 202 -13.41 1.28 2.87
CA LEU A 202 -14.08 1.61 1.62
C LEU A 202 -13.92 0.42 0.68
N SER A 203 -14.87 -0.49 0.68
CA SER A 203 -15.01 -1.42 -0.44
C SER A 203 -15.73 -0.69 -1.57
N GLN A 204 -15.35 -0.94 -2.83
CA GLN A 204 -16.02 -0.28 -3.97
C GLN A 204 -17.53 -0.59 -4.07
N SER A 205 -18.03 -1.56 -3.30
CA SER A 205 -19.48 -1.82 -3.18
C SER A 205 -20.25 -0.72 -2.44
N SER A 206 -19.58 0.09 -1.61
CA SER A 206 -20.21 1.18 -0.84
C SER A 206 -20.36 2.47 -1.66
N GLN A 207 -19.68 2.60 -2.78
CA GLN A 207 -19.80 3.77 -3.68
C GLN A 207 -20.88 3.56 -4.75
N ARG A 208 -22.10 3.24 -4.36
CA ARG A 208 -23.25 2.99 -5.27
C ARG A 208 -23.74 4.20 -6.09
N HIS A 209 -23.03 5.32 -6.11
CA HIS A 209 -23.39 6.50 -6.88
C HIS A 209 -22.60 6.72 -8.18
N ALA A 210 -21.61 5.87 -8.49
CA ALA A 210 -20.94 5.87 -9.78
C ALA A 210 -21.33 4.59 -10.55
N ARG A 211 -22.18 4.74 -11.56
CA ARG A 211 -22.46 3.70 -12.55
C ARG A 211 -21.16 3.31 -13.23
N THR A 212 -20.59 2.17 -12.89
CA THR A 212 -19.86 1.23 -13.77
C THR A 212 -19.14 0.15 -12.94
N ASP A 213 -19.38 -1.11 -13.32
CA ASP A 213 -18.63 -2.34 -13.07
C ASP A 213 -18.66 -2.99 -11.68
N VAL A 214 -19.62 -3.86 -11.53
CA VAL A 214 -19.98 -4.63 -10.31
C VAL A 214 -18.99 -5.76 -9.96
N HIS A 215 -18.00 -6.11 -10.79
CA HIS A 215 -17.25 -7.38 -10.64
C HIS A 215 -15.90 -7.31 -9.92
N SER A 216 -15.24 -6.15 -9.84
CA SER A 216 -13.89 -6.05 -9.24
C SER A 216 -13.87 -5.65 -7.76
N SER A 217 -14.99 -5.26 -7.20
CA SER A 217 -15.11 -4.58 -5.90
C SER A 217 -15.03 -5.47 -4.65
N ARG A 218 -15.02 -6.80 -4.83
CA ARG A 218 -15.03 -7.74 -3.71
C ARG A 218 -13.63 -8.21 -3.29
N PHE A 219 -12.62 -8.00 -4.13
CA PHE A 219 -11.27 -8.50 -3.91
C PHE A 219 -10.32 -7.50 -3.30
N TYR A 220 -10.66 -6.21 -3.41
CA TYR A 220 -9.78 -5.11 -3.01
C TYR A 220 -10.53 -4.11 -2.15
N GLU A 221 -9.86 -3.60 -1.13
CA GLU A 221 -10.39 -2.56 -0.25
C GLU A 221 -9.39 -1.41 -0.07
N CYS A 222 -9.91 -0.24 0.29
CA CYS A 222 -9.13 0.86 0.82
C CYS A 222 -9.48 1.02 2.30
N ILE A 223 -8.47 0.97 3.14
CA ILE A 223 -8.59 1.11 4.58
C ILE A 223 -8.02 2.46 4.98
N VAL A 224 -8.72 3.17 5.85
CA VAL A 224 -8.26 4.42 6.46
C VAL A 224 -8.11 4.19 7.96
N ALA A 225 -6.92 4.44 8.48
CA ALA A 225 -6.63 4.41 9.90
C ALA A 225 -5.98 5.71 10.35
N LYS A 226 -5.98 5.98 11.64
CA LYS A 226 -5.33 7.14 12.26
C LYS A 226 -4.67 6.73 13.57
N PRO A 227 -3.72 7.52 14.11
CA PRO A 227 -3.17 7.31 15.42
C PRO A 227 -4.25 7.25 16.50
N LEU A 228 -4.11 6.31 17.44
CA LEU A 228 -4.96 6.27 18.65
C LEU A 228 -4.71 7.54 19.45
N ARG A 229 -5.76 8.33 19.67
CA ARG A 229 -5.66 9.43 20.60
C ARG A 229 -5.55 8.87 22.03
N ASP A 230 -4.50 9.26 22.72
CA ASP A 230 -4.43 8.99 24.16
C ASP A 230 -5.64 9.69 24.82
N ARG A 231 -6.56 8.90 25.41
CA ARG A 231 -7.76 9.44 26.08
C ARG A 231 -7.41 10.10 27.42
N ARG A 232 -6.17 10.58 27.57
CA ARG A 232 -5.68 11.26 28.76
C ARG A 232 -5.40 12.73 28.46
N GLU A 233 -6.46 13.49 28.16
CA GLU A 233 -6.55 14.92 28.43
C GLU A 233 -7.94 15.24 28.97
#